data_eca1d058490ace78730bcaa46c6793bd
#
_entry.id   eca1d058490ace78730bcaa46c6793bd
#
_cell.length_a   1.000
_cell.length_b   1.000
_cell.length_c   1.000
_cell.angle_alpha   90.00
_cell.angle_beta   90.00
_cell.angle_gamma   90.00
#
_symmetry.space_group_name_H-M   'P 1'
#
loop_
_entity.id
_entity.type
_entity.pdbx_description
1 polymer ?
#
loop_
_entity_poly.entity_id
_entity_poly.type
_entity_poly.pdbx_seq_one_letter_code
_entity_poly.pdbx_strand_id
1 'polypeptide(L)'
;MTAPNRVPSRCLSITRLRDLLLADIPASRLVIACDTIGGIGPRPDDSYPADPVWCAHLGARVPLLEVLCAGARPLVLVDTLCQDSASAQPMIAEFRRCALDAGIDPDAVTGSTEDNVATTQTGVGVTIIGVMHHEDVPKSLDGDVLVCVGAP
;
A
#
# COMPACT_ATOMS: atom_id res chain seq x y z
N MET A 1 28.65 23.52 -18.59
CA MET A 1 28.38 22.25 -17.91
C MET A 1 27.88 22.60 -16.53
N THR A 2 26.55 22.57 -16.31
CA THR A 2 25.91 22.80 -15.03
C THR A 2 26.11 21.57 -14.14
N ALA A 3 26.64 21.76 -12.93
CA ALA A 3 26.83 20.71 -11.95
C ALA A 3 25.49 19.99 -11.66
N PRO A 4 25.49 18.68 -11.47
CA PRO A 4 24.26 17.96 -11.13
C PRO A 4 23.71 18.51 -9.81
N ASN A 5 22.43 18.84 -9.83
CA ASN A 5 21.68 19.33 -8.69
C ASN A 5 21.70 18.25 -7.57
N ARG A 6 22.71 18.30 -6.71
CA ARG A 6 22.76 17.44 -5.52
C ARG A 6 21.64 17.89 -4.59
N VAL A 7 20.62 17.09 -4.45
CA VAL A 7 19.66 17.22 -3.34
C VAL A 7 20.49 17.26 -2.05
N PRO A 8 20.40 18.32 -1.25
CA PRO A 8 21.17 18.40 -0.01
C PRO A 8 20.83 17.20 0.87
N SER A 9 21.82 16.49 1.38
CA SER A 9 21.68 15.32 2.27
C SER A 9 21.05 15.67 3.65
N ARG A 10 20.39 16.79 3.75
CA ARG A 10 19.95 17.44 5.00
C ARG A 10 18.46 17.35 5.22
N CYS A 11 17.72 16.35 4.91
CA CYS A 11 16.28 16.44 5.25
C CYS A 11 15.45 15.17 5.16
N LEU A 12 15.99 13.98 5.26
CA LEU A 12 15.15 12.83 5.52
C LEU A 12 15.35 12.34 6.96
N SER A 13 14.53 12.85 7.88
CA SER A 13 14.33 12.18 9.15
C SER A 13 13.39 11.02 8.91
N ILE A 14 13.84 9.81 9.23
CA ILE A 14 13.01 8.60 9.10
C ILE A 14 12.71 8.09 10.49
N THR A 15 11.43 7.93 10.80
CA THR A 15 10.94 7.36 12.06
C THR A 15 9.97 6.22 11.78
N ARG A 16 9.73 5.37 12.77
CA ARG A 16 8.75 4.28 12.70
C ARG A 16 7.60 4.52 13.66
N LEU A 17 6.39 4.26 13.20
CA LEU A 17 5.20 4.22 14.01
C LEU A 17 4.51 2.88 13.75
N ARG A 18 4.68 1.89 14.62
CA ARG A 18 4.32 0.48 14.39
C ARG A 18 4.95 -0.02 13.08
N ASP A 19 4.13 -0.46 12.12
CA ASP A 19 4.56 -0.98 10.83
C ASP A 19 4.79 0.12 9.78
N LEU A 20 4.36 1.36 10.08
CA LEU A 20 4.52 2.52 9.22
C LEU A 20 5.95 3.05 9.22
N LEU A 21 6.42 3.46 8.06
CA LEU A 21 7.60 4.28 7.89
C LEU A 21 7.18 5.72 7.63
N LEU A 22 7.65 6.64 8.47
CA LEU A 22 7.41 8.07 8.35
C LEU A 22 8.68 8.75 7.87
N ALA A 23 8.62 9.46 6.75
CA ALA A 23 9.75 10.19 6.18
C ALA A 23 9.45 11.69 6.10
N ASP A 24 10.16 12.48 6.88
CA ASP A 24 9.98 13.93 6.88
C ASP A 24 10.61 14.55 5.63
N ILE A 25 9.82 15.30 4.91
CA ILE A 25 10.22 16.11 3.77
C ILE A 25 9.90 17.58 4.07
N PRO A 26 10.47 18.58 3.35
CA PRO A 26 10.15 19.96 3.60
C PRO A 26 8.63 20.22 3.60
N ALA A 27 8.11 20.77 4.70
CA ALA A 27 6.70 21.11 4.93
C ALA A 27 5.68 19.95 5.00
N SER A 28 6.13 18.69 4.94
CA SER A 28 5.23 17.53 4.96
C SER A 28 5.93 16.29 5.49
N ARG A 29 5.14 15.25 5.74
CA ARG A 29 5.61 13.92 6.10
C ARG A 29 4.99 12.89 5.15
N LEU A 30 5.82 12.05 4.56
CA LEU A 30 5.36 10.85 3.86
C LEU A 30 5.08 9.75 4.88
N VAL A 31 3.99 9.04 4.67
CA VAL A 31 3.59 7.84 5.42
C VAL A 31 3.59 6.68 4.45
N ILE A 32 4.37 5.66 4.74
CA ILE A 32 4.56 4.51 3.86
C ILE A 32 4.14 3.26 4.61
N ALA A 33 3.20 2.53 4.05
CA ALA A 33 2.70 1.25 4.54
C ALA A 33 2.81 0.20 3.44
N CYS A 34 3.06 -1.05 3.81
CA CYS A 34 3.04 -2.15 2.86
C CYS A 34 2.52 -3.42 3.51
N ASP A 35 1.89 -4.27 2.68
CA ASP A 35 1.43 -5.59 3.07
C ASP A 35 1.72 -6.60 1.96
N THR A 36 1.66 -7.89 2.30
CA THR A 36 1.93 -8.98 1.37
C THR A 36 1.01 -10.17 1.61
N ILE A 37 0.64 -10.83 0.51
CA ILE A 37 -0.08 -12.11 0.52
C ILE A 37 0.77 -13.13 -0.24
N GLY A 38 0.97 -14.30 0.35
CA GLY A 38 1.71 -15.39 -0.28
C GLY A 38 0.99 -16.72 -0.08
N GLY A 39 0.87 -17.52 -1.16
CA GLY A 39 0.25 -18.83 -1.12
C GLY A 39 -1.26 -18.82 -0.83
N ILE A 40 -1.93 -17.70 -1.05
CA ILE A 40 -3.39 -17.53 -0.97
C ILE A 40 -3.84 -16.93 -2.30
N GLY A 41 -4.67 -17.64 -3.05
CA GLY A 41 -5.13 -17.16 -4.33
C GLY A 41 -5.57 -18.23 -5.31
N PRO A 42 -5.60 -17.92 -6.62
CA PRO A 42 -6.10 -18.81 -7.65
C PRO A 42 -5.07 -19.78 -8.24
N ARG A 43 -3.81 -19.76 -7.79
CA ARG A 43 -2.75 -20.58 -8.39
C ARG A 43 -2.81 -22.03 -7.91
N PRO A 44 -2.33 -23.01 -8.72
CA PRO A 44 -2.51 -24.43 -8.45
C PRO A 44 -1.86 -24.92 -7.14
N ASP A 45 -0.75 -24.30 -6.73
CA ASP A 45 -0.01 -24.69 -5.54
C ASP A 45 -0.24 -23.73 -4.36
N ASP A 46 -1.27 -22.88 -4.43
CA ASP A 46 -1.66 -22.05 -3.28
C ASP A 46 -2.13 -22.95 -2.13
N SER A 47 -1.65 -22.62 -0.93
CA SER A 47 -2.05 -23.34 0.29
C SER A 47 -3.53 -23.10 0.63
N TYR A 48 -4.06 -21.96 0.21
CA TYR A 48 -5.46 -21.59 0.40
C TYR A 48 -6.04 -21.03 -0.91
N PRO A 49 -6.93 -21.77 -1.57
CA PRO A 49 -7.60 -21.30 -2.79
C PRO A 49 -8.49 -20.09 -2.47
N ALA A 50 -8.31 -19.01 -3.20
CA ALA A 50 -9.10 -17.80 -3.04
C ALA A 50 -9.31 -17.09 -4.39
N ASP A 51 -10.41 -16.34 -4.48
CA ASP A 51 -10.68 -15.50 -5.63
C ASP A 51 -9.63 -14.37 -5.74
N PRO A 52 -9.05 -14.13 -6.94
CA PRO A 52 -8.02 -13.10 -7.11
C PRO A 52 -8.49 -11.70 -6.74
N VAL A 53 -9.76 -11.36 -6.95
CA VAL A 53 -10.32 -10.07 -6.56
C VAL A 53 -10.27 -9.90 -5.04
N TRP A 54 -10.64 -10.93 -4.27
CA TRP A 54 -10.55 -10.89 -2.81
C TRP A 54 -9.11 -10.79 -2.31
N CYS A 55 -8.17 -11.49 -2.94
CA CYS A 55 -6.75 -11.38 -2.59
C CYS A 55 -6.26 -9.93 -2.77
N ALA A 56 -6.56 -9.33 -3.92
CA ALA A 56 -6.19 -7.94 -4.18
C ALA A 56 -6.88 -6.96 -3.22
N HIS A 57 -8.19 -7.15 -2.97
CA HIS A 57 -8.95 -6.31 -2.05
C HIS A 57 -8.35 -6.31 -0.64
N LEU A 58 -8.10 -7.49 -0.08
CA LEU A 58 -7.57 -7.61 1.27
C LEU A 58 -6.12 -7.11 1.36
N GLY A 59 -5.29 -7.40 0.33
CA GLY A 59 -3.93 -6.90 0.26
C GLY A 59 -3.84 -5.36 0.19
N ALA A 60 -4.75 -4.71 -0.54
CA ALA A 60 -4.81 -3.25 -0.58
C ALA A 60 -5.40 -2.64 0.71
N ARG A 61 -6.37 -3.32 1.31
CA ARG A 61 -7.10 -2.82 2.48
C ARG A 61 -6.19 -2.56 3.67
N VAL A 62 -5.25 -3.46 3.96
CA VAL A 62 -4.37 -3.34 5.15
C VAL A 62 -3.54 -2.06 5.08
N PRO A 63 -2.68 -1.84 4.08
CA PRO A 63 -1.85 -0.64 4.04
C PRO A 63 -2.66 0.64 3.80
N LEU A 64 -3.82 0.58 3.14
CA LEU A 64 -4.72 1.73 3.04
C LEU A 64 -5.26 2.15 4.41
N LEU A 65 -5.73 1.20 5.23
CA LEU A 65 -6.21 1.49 6.58
C LEU A 65 -5.10 2.02 7.48
N GLU A 66 -3.88 1.49 7.38
CA GLU A 66 -2.73 1.97 8.14
C GLU A 66 -2.43 3.45 7.84
N VAL A 67 -2.39 3.81 6.55
CA VAL A 67 -2.15 5.20 6.12
C VAL A 67 -3.29 6.12 6.57
N LEU A 68 -4.55 5.71 6.37
CA LEU A 68 -5.72 6.50 6.77
C LEU A 68 -5.81 6.67 8.29
N CYS A 69 -5.57 5.60 9.07
CA CYS A 69 -5.60 5.65 10.53
C CYS A 69 -4.45 6.48 11.11
N ALA A 70 -3.35 6.65 10.39
CA ALA A 70 -2.30 7.58 10.75
C ALA A 70 -2.68 9.06 10.52
N GLY A 71 -3.84 9.33 9.94
CA GLY A 71 -4.30 10.67 9.57
C GLY A 71 -3.70 11.18 8.26
N ALA A 72 -3.08 10.31 7.48
CA ALA A 72 -2.49 10.66 6.19
C ALA A 72 -3.49 10.52 5.05
N ARG A 73 -3.36 11.35 4.03
CA ARG A 73 -4.08 11.22 2.76
C ARG A 73 -3.29 10.29 1.84
N PRO A 74 -3.86 9.16 1.39
CA PRO A 74 -3.22 8.30 0.40
C PRO A 74 -2.97 9.05 -0.91
N LEU A 75 -1.80 8.80 -1.54
CA LEU A 75 -1.40 9.46 -2.78
C LEU A 75 -1.07 8.48 -3.90
N VAL A 76 -0.40 7.37 -3.56
CA VAL A 76 0.12 6.42 -4.53
C VAL A 76 -0.16 5.01 -4.03
N LEU A 77 -0.57 4.13 -4.95
CA LEU A 77 -0.62 2.70 -4.76
C LEU A 77 0.39 2.03 -5.69
N VAL A 78 1.24 1.18 -5.13
CA VAL A 78 2.17 0.34 -5.89
C VAL A 78 1.84 -1.12 -5.60
N ASP A 79 1.57 -1.90 -6.64
CA ASP A 79 1.38 -3.34 -6.55
C ASP A 79 2.56 -4.11 -7.15
N THR A 80 2.82 -5.30 -6.63
CA THR A 80 3.78 -6.26 -7.18
C THR A 80 3.17 -7.65 -7.18
N LEU A 81 3.10 -8.26 -8.36
CA LEU A 81 2.38 -9.51 -8.58
C LEU A 81 3.33 -10.57 -9.14
N CYS A 82 3.50 -11.67 -8.38
CA CYS A 82 4.32 -12.80 -8.80
C CYS A 82 3.56 -13.70 -9.79
N GLN A 83 2.99 -13.12 -10.84
CA GLN A 83 2.28 -13.81 -11.91
C GLN A 83 2.31 -13.00 -13.18
N ASP A 84 2.05 -13.67 -14.32
CA ASP A 84 2.02 -13.02 -15.63
C ASP A 84 0.92 -11.96 -15.73
N SER A 85 1.13 -10.96 -16.59
CA SER A 85 0.26 -9.82 -16.77
C SER A 85 -1.18 -10.17 -17.16
N ALA A 86 -1.38 -11.25 -17.90
CA ALA A 86 -2.71 -11.69 -18.33
C ALA A 86 -3.52 -12.24 -17.16
N SER A 87 -2.93 -13.13 -16.35
CA SER A 87 -3.58 -13.69 -15.16
C SER A 87 -3.71 -12.69 -14.02
N ALA A 88 -2.89 -11.63 -14.01
CA ALA A 88 -2.94 -10.56 -13.01
C ALA A 88 -4.09 -9.56 -13.20
N GLN A 89 -4.72 -9.50 -14.36
CA GLN A 89 -5.71 -8.46 -14.69
C GLN A 89 -6.85 -8.30 -13.67
N PRO A 90 -7.45 -9.36 -13.11
CA PRO A 90 -8.49 -9.19 -12.09
C PRO A 90 -7.99 -8.50 -10.82
N MET A 91 -6.75 -8.80 -10.40
CA MET A 91 -6.14 -8.16 -9.23
C MET A 91 -5.81 -6.69 -9.51
N ILE A 92 -5.23 -6.39 -10.68
CA ILE A 92 -4.89 -5.02 -11.10
C ILE A 92 -6.17 -4.15 -11.16
N ALA A 93 -7.25 -4.69 -11.71
CA ALA A 93 -8.54 -3.99 -11.76
C ALA A 93 -9.06 -3.68 -10.36
N GLU A 94 -8.96 -4.61 -9.43
CA GLU A 94 -9.39 -4.42 -8.04
C GLU A 94 -8.49 -3.41 -7.30
N PHE A 95 -7.17 -3.42 -7.50
CA PHE A 95 -6.28 -2.40 -6.93
C PHE A 95 -6.65 -0.99 -7.39
N ARG A 96 -6.95 -0.82 -8.68
CA ARG A 96 -7.41 0.47 -9.21
C ARG A 96 -8.73 0.90 -8.59
N ARG A 97 -9.65 -0.04 -8.37
CA ARG A 97 -10.92 0.24 -7.69
C ARG A 97 -10.69 0.67 -6.24
N CYS A 98 -9.89 -0.08 -5.48
CA CYS A 98 -9.54 0.27 -4.09
C CYS A 98 -8.86 1.63 -4.00
N ALA A 99 -7.95 1.94 -4.93
CA ALA A 99 -7.28 3.23 -5.01
C ALA A 99 -8.28 4.38 -5.23
N LEU A 100 -9.19 4.20 -6.20
CA LEU A 100 -10.24 5.19 -6.49
C LEU A 100 -11.16 5.42 -5.28
N ASP A 101 -11.59 4.35 -4.60
CA ASP A 101 -12.43 4.44 -3.40
C ASP A 101 -11.71 5.18 -2.25
N ALA A 102 -10.38 5.07 -2.18
CA ALA A 102 -9.54 5.78 -1.22
C ALA A 102 -9.15 7.21 -1.64
N GLY A 103 -9.62 7.67 -2.79
CA GLY A 103 -9.33 9.01 -3.33
C GLY A 103 -7.94 9.17 -3.93
N ILE A 104 -7.28 8.07 -4.30
CA ILE A 104 -6.02 8.08 -5.06
C ILE A 104 -6.33 8.33 -6.54
N ASP A 105 -5.56 9.22 -7.16
CA ASP A 105 -5.67 9.50 -8.59
C ASP A 105 -5.37 8.22 -9.40
N PRO A 106 -6.18 7.86 -10.41
CA PRO A 106 -5.92 6.69 -11.26
C PRO A 106 -4.52 6.67 -11.89
N ASP A 107 -3.95 7.82 -12.21
CA ASP A 107 -2.60 7.95 -12.76
C ASP A 107 -1.50 7.73 -11.70
N ALA A 108 -1.87 7.65 -10.42
CA ALA A 108 -0.97 7.38 -9.30
C ALA A 108 -1.01 5.90 -8.85
N VAL A 109 -1.54 5.01 -9.68
CA VAL A 109 -1.49 3.55 -9.48
C VAL A 109 -0.49 2.96 -10.44
N THR A 110 0.50 2.25 -9.90
CA THR A 110 1.56 1.59 -10.69
C THR A 110 1.92 0.24 -10.07
N GLY A 111 2.55 -0.62 -10.85
CA GLY A 111 2.96 -1.92 -10.34
C GLY A 111 3.84 -2.70 -11.32
N SER A 112 4.08 -3.95 -10.97
CA SER A 112 4.88 -4.88 -11.77
C SER A 112 4.30 -6.29 -11.69
N THR A 113 4.41 -7.01 -12.80
CA THR A 113 4.05 -8.43 -12.94
C THR A 113 5.29 -9.27 -13.23
N GLU A 114 5.25 -10.57 -12.95
CA GLU A 114 6.32 -11.50 -13.27
C GLU A 114 5.98 -12.25 -14.56
N ASP A 115 6.45 -11.72 -15.68
CA ASP A 115 6.23 -12.30 -17.01
C ASP A 115 7.39 -13.17 -17.50
N ASN A 116 8.51 -13.22 -16.77
CA ASN A 116 9.72 -13.94 -17.20
C ASN A 116 9.73 -15.40 -16.76
N VAL A 117 9.15 -15.70 -15.59
CA VAL A 117 9.16 -17.04 -14.99
C VAL A 117 7.74 -17.45 -14.62
N ALA A 118 7.34 -18.66 -15.00
CA ALA A 118 6.07 -19.23 -14.56
C ALA A 118 6.11 -19.50 -13.04
N THR A 119 5.14 -18.95 -12.33
CA THR A 119 4.98 -19.17 -10.90
C THR A 119 3.79 -20.09 -10.63
N THR A 120 3.87 -20.89 -9.59
CA THR A 120 2.82 -21.85 -9.21
C THR A 120 2.04 -21.43 -7.96
N GLN A 121 2.52 -20.44 -7.25
CA GLN A 121 1.85 -19.85 -6.10
C GLN A 121 1.58 -18.36 -6.30
N THR A 122 0.54 -17.88 -5.68
CA THR A 122 0.21 -16.46 -5.64
C THR A 122 1.19 -15.71 -4.73
N GLY A 123 1.73 -14.61 -5.23
CA GLY A 123 2.51 -13.65 -4.46
C GLY A 123 2.04 -12.24 -4.82
N VAL A 124 1.62 -11.51 -3.82
CA VAL A 124 1.11 -10.14 -3.95
C VAL A 124 1.80 -9.25 -2.92
N GLY A 125 2.32 -8.13 -3.35
CA GLY A 125 2.77 -7.05 -2.48
C GLY A 125 2.03 -5.76 -2.81
N VAL A 126 1.63 -5.01 -1.80
CA VAL A 126 0.99 -3.70 -1.97
C VAL A 126 1.68 -2.69 -1.08
N THR A 127 2.02 -1.55 -1.66
CA THR A 127 2.57 -0.41 -0.92
C THR A 127 1.71 0.82 -1.15
N ILE A 128 1.33 1.49 -0.07
CA ILE A 128 0.62 2.77 -0.11
C ILE A 128 1.56 3.85 0.40
N ILE A 129 1.63 4.94 -0.35
CA ILE A 129 2.34 6.15 0.06
C ILE A 129 1.29 7.24 0.27
N GLY A 130 1.26 7.80 1.46
CA GLY A 130 0.40 8.92 1.83
C GLY A 130 1.21 10.14 2.27
N VAL A 131 0.53 11.25 2.45
CA VAL A 131 1.10 12.50 2.95
C VAL A 131 0.27 13.06 4.10
N MET A 132 0.94 13.62 5.09
CA MET A 132 0.33 14.33 6.21
C MET A 132 1.17 15.55 6.60
N HIS A 133 0.61 16.47 7.38
CA HIS A 133 1.37 17.51 8.06
C HIS A 133 2.12 16.92 9.26
N HIS A 134 3.24 17.54 9.66
CA HIS A 134 4.11 17.01 10.72
C HIS A 134 3.41 16.84 12.08
N GLU A 135 2.35 17.60 12.34
CA GLU A 135 1.66 17.66 13.64
C GLU A 135 0.40 16.77 13.73
N ASP A 136 0.01 16.12 12.63
CA ASP A 136 -1.31 15.51 12.49
C ASP A 136 -1.40 14.03 12.92
N VAL A 137 -0.39 13.50 13.65
CA VAL A 137 -0.47 12.10 14.10
C VAL A 137 -1.58 11.94 15.14
N PRO A 138 -2.64 11.18 14.84
CA PRO A 138 -3.74 10.94 15.77
C PRO A 138 -3.24 10.29 17.06
N LYS A 139 -3.78 10.74 18.19
CA LYS A 139 -3.53 10.16 19.52
C LYS A 139 -4.85 9.86 20.17
N SER A 140 -4.94 8.70 20.80
CA SER A 140 -6.10 8.39 21.65
C SER A 140 -6.05 9.28 22.92
N LEU A 141 -7.21 9.76 23.31
CA LEU A 141 -7.42 10.61 24.49
C LEU A 141 -8.36 9.91 25.47
N ASP A 142 -8.31 10.34 26.74
CA ASP A 142 -9.28 9.88 27.73
C ASP A 142 -10.68 10.33 27.32
N GLY A 143 -11.60 9.36 27.24
CA GLY A 143 -12.98 9.60 26.81
C GLY A 143 -13.26 9.27 25.34
N ASP A 144 -12.26 8.88 24.55
CA ASP A 144 -12.47 8.38 23.19
C ASP A 144 -13.34 7.11 23.20
N VAL A 145 -14.20 7.00 22.21
CA VAL A 145 -15.08 5.84 22.03
C VAL A 145 -14.43 4.85 21.07
N LEU A 146 -14.32 3.59 21.53
CA LEU A 146 -13.92 2.47 20.68
C LEU A 146 -15.10 2.01 19.83
N VAL A 147 -14.92 2.00 18.51
CA VAL A 147 -15.89 1.47 17.57
C VAL A 147 -15.30 0.23 16.90
N CYS A 148 -15.94 -0.92 17.08
CA CYS A 148 -15.62 -2.16 16.37
C CYS A 148 -16.53 -2.28 15.15
N VAL A 149 -15.92 -2.51 13.98
CA VAL A 149 -16.64 -2.76 12.71
C VAL A 149 -16.20 -4.11 12.17
N GLY A 150 -17.15 -4.99 11.91
CA GLY A 150 -16.92 -6.33 11.39
C GLY A 150 -17.87 -7.34 11.98
N ALA A 151 -17.80 -8.57 11.46
CA ALA A 151 -18.47 -9.72 12.09
C ALA A 151 -17.67 -10.19 13.31
N PRO A 152 -18.32 -10.60 14.41
CA PRO A 152 -17.63 -11.18 15.56
C PRO A 152 -17.02 -12.55 15.22
#